data_18e17bce09880794ea55d62cfdefaa89
#
_entry.id   18e17bce09880794ea55d62cfdefaa89
#
_cell.length_a   1.000
_cell.length_b   1.000
_cell.length_c   1.000
_cell.angle_alpha   90.00
_cell.angle_beta   90.00
_cell.angle_gamma   90.00
#
_symmetry.space_group_name_H-M   'P 1'
#
loop_
_entity.id
_entity.type
_entity.pdbx_description
1 polymer ?
#
loop_
_entity_poly.entity_id
_entity_poly.type
_entity_poly.pdbx_seq_one_letter_code
_entity_poly.pdbx_strand_id
1 'polypeptide(L)'
;MVSYYLMILVGAVLVNNFVLSRFLGCCPFLGVSKKIETALGMSGAVVFVMTVAAAVTWCLDHWLLAPNGLGYIHTLAFILVIAALVQFIDIAMKRFVPPLHAALGIFLPLITTNCAVLGAAEINCRQGTGFCESVFFSFAAAVGFGFALVIFSGIREKLAHANPPRCFRGIALALVTGGLLSLAFMGFSGLVKLPY
;
A
#
# COMPACT_ATOMS: atom_id res chain seq x y z
N MET A 1 -2.29 26.02 -2.86
CA MET A 1 -1.80 24.91 -2.03
C MET A 1 -2.86 23.81 -1.86
N VAL A 2 -4.06 24.13 -1.40
CA VAL A 2 -5.13 23.12 -1.21
C VAL A 2 -5.46 22.35 -2.50
N SER A 3 -5.55 23.04 -3.64
CA SER A 3 -5.80 22.41 -4.95
C SER A 3 -4.71 21.42 -5.35
N TYR A 4 -3.46 21.68 -5.02
CA TYR A 4 -2.32 20.79 -5.30
C TYR A 4 -2.40 19.49 -4.51
N TYR A 5 -2.65 19.58 -3.20
CA TYR A 5 -2.81 18.39 -2.34
C TYR A 5 -4.05 17.57 -2.72
N LEU A 6 -5.12 18.22 -3.15
CA LEU A 6 -6.32 17.53 -3.64
C LEU A 6 -6.02 16.75 -4.93
N MET A 7 -5.25 17.33 -5.85
CA MET A 7 -4.81 16.64 -7.08
C MET A 7 -3.93 15.42 -6.74
N ILE A 8 -3.01 15.54 -5.78
CA ILE A 8 -2.19 14.40 -5.32
C ILE A 8 -3.07 13.30 -4.76
N LEU A 9 -4.05 13.66 -3.92
CA LEU A 9 -4.94 12.68 -3.30
C LEU A 9 -5.80 11.95 -4.34
N VAL A 10 -6.49 12.68 -5.20
CA VAL A 10 -7.33 12.09 -6.27
C VAL A 10 -6.48 11.28 -7.23
N GLY A 11 -5.31 11.81 -7.60
CA GLY A 11 -4.38 11.13 -8.48
C GLY A 11 -3.82 9.84 -7.90
N ALA A 12 -3.44 9.82 -6.63
CA ALA A 12 -2.91 8.64 -5.97
C ALA A 12 -3.98 7.57 -5.68
N VAL A 13 -5.21 7.98 -5.40
CA VAL A 13 -6.32 7.06 -5.09
C VAL A 13 -6.92 6.43 -6.35
N LEU A 14 -7.21 7.25 -7.38
CA LEU A 14 -7.95 6.79 -8.56
C LEU A 14 -7.04 6.50 -9.77
N VAL A 15 -6.14 7.41 -10.10
CA VAL A 15 -5.37 7.33 -11.36
C VAL A 15 -4.14 6.44 -11.22
N ASN A 16 -3.30 6.71 -10.21
CA ASN A 16 -2.07 5.96 -9.93
C ASN A 16 -2.22 5.10 -8.69
N ASN A 17 -3.29 4.32 -8.61
CA ASN A 17 -3.47 3.37 -7.52
C ASN A 17 -2.33 2.35 -7.52
N PHE A 18 -1.62 2.22 -6.39
CA PHE A 18 -0.45 1.36 -6.27
C PHE A 18 -0.73 -0.10 -6.62
N VAL A 19 -1.92 -0.62 -6.28
CA VAL A 19 -2.29 -2.01 -6.54
C VAL A 19 -2.72 -2.20 -7.99
N LEU A 20 -3.62 -1.35 -8.47
CA LEU A 20 -4.32 -1.57 -9.73
C LEU A 20 -3.55 -1.05 -10.95
N SER A 21 -2.76 0.03 -10.77
CA SER A 21 -1.98 0.64 -11.85
C SER A 21 -0.52 0.16 -11.87
N ARG A 22 0.09 0.00 -10.70
CA ARG A 22 1.52 -0.37 -10.58
C ARG A 22 1.75 -1.81 -10.13
N PHE A 23 0.69 -2.56 -9.79
CA PHE A 23 0.74 -3.94 -9.29
C PHE A 23 1.61 -4.11 -8.03
N LEU A 24 1.73 -3.06 -7.22
CA LEU A 24 2.46 -3.07 -5.96
C LEU A 24 1.52 -3.48 -4.82
N GLY A 25 1.98 -4.40 -3.95
CA GLY A 25 1.16 -4.87 -2.83
C GLY A 25 0.13 -5.94 -3.19
N CYS A 26 0.38 -6.73 -4.23
CA CYS A 26 -0.51 -7.83 -4.64
C CYS A 26 -0.63 -8.94 -3.60
N CYS A 27 0.43 -9.20 -2.79
CA CYS A 27 0.41 -10.25 -1.78
C CYS A 27 -0.68 -10.03 -0.72
N PRO A 28 -0.77 -8.87 -0.03
CA PRO A 28 -1.87 -8.60 0.87
C PRO A 28 -3.21 -8.44 0.13
N PHE A 29 -3.21 -7.90 -1.08
CA PHE A 29 -4.41 -7.74 -1.89
C PHE A 29 -5.11 -9.06 -2.18
N LEU A 30 -4.39 -10.10 -2.56
CA LEU A 30 -4.94 -11.43 -2.81
C LEU A 30 -5.16 -12.25 -1.52
N GLY A 31 -4.26 -12.09 -0.53
CA GLY A 31 -4.24 -12.90 0.68
C GLY A 31 -5.34 -12.53 1.67
N VAL A 32 -5.58 -11.24 1.88
CA VAL A 32 -6.44 -10.71 2.96
C VAL A 32 -7.86 -10.37 2.49
N SER A 33 -8.11 -10.33 1.20
CA SER A 33 -9.38 -9.87 0.60
C SER A 33 -10.53 -10.89 0.64
N LYS A 34 -10.46 -11.94 1.48
CA LYS A 34 -11.54 -12.94 1.61
C LYS A 34 -12.75 -12.43 2.39
N LYS A 35 -12.54 -11.52 3.35
CA LYS A 35 -13.57 -10.93 4.22
C LYS A 35 -13.37 -9.43 4.31
N ILE A 36 -14.44 -8.66 4.26
CA ILE A 36 -14.39 -7.19 4.35
C ILE A 36 -13.80 -6.71 5.68
N GLU A 37 -14.11 -7.38 6.79
CA GLU A 37 -13.59 -7.01 8.12
C GLU A 37 -12.05 -7.08 8.18
N THR A 38 -11.48 -8.15 7.65
CA THR A 38 -10.01 -8.31 7.59
C THR A 38 -9.36 -7.33 6.62
N ALA A 39 -10.04 -7.02 5.51
CA ALA A 39 -9.59 -6.02 4.54
C ALA A 39 -9.56 -4.61 5.14
N LEU A 40 -10.58 -4.23 5.92
CA LEU A 40 -10.62 -2.94 6.63
C LEU A 40 -9.50 -2.82 7.67
N GLY A 41 -9.32 -3.84 8.50
CA GLY A 41 -8.23 -3.88 9.49
C GLY A 41 -6.84 -3.75 8.83
N MET A 42 -6.63 -4.50 7.76
CA MET A 42 -5.39 -4.44 6.97
C MET A 42 -5.18 -3.09 6.30
N SER A 43 -6.24 -2.47 5.77
CA SER A 43 -6.18 -1.14 5.16
C SER A 43 -5.71 -0.10 6.17
N GLY A 44 -6.30 -0.09 7.38
CA GLY A 44 -5.89 0.81 8.45
C GLY A 44 -4.43 0.61 8.87
N ALA A 45 -3.99 -0.64 9.01
CA ALA A 45 -2.60 -0.96 9.35
C ALA A 45 -1.62 -0.50 8.26
N VAL A 46 -1.94 -0.70 6.98
CA VAL A 46 -1.12 -0.24 5.86
C VAL A 46 -1.04 1.28 5.80
N VAL A 47 -2.15 2.00 6.02
CA VAL A 47 -2.15 3.48 6.06
C VAL A 47 -1.20 3.97 7.15
N PHE A 48 -1.28 3.41 8.35
CA PHE A 48 -0.42 3.78 9.46
C PHE A 48 1.07 3.49 9.16
N VAL A 49 1.37 2.24 8.79
CA VAL A 49 2.75 1.81 8.52
C VAL A 49 3.37 2.60 7.37
N MET A 50 2.63 2.80 6.28
CA MET A 50 3.14 3.48 5.09
C MET A 50 3.44 4.96 5.35
N THR A 51 2.60 5.61 6.15
CA THR A 51 2.80 7.02 6.55
C THR A 51 4.03 7.18 7.45
N VAL A 52 4.17 6.31 8.46
CA VAL A 52 5.32 6.33 9.37
C VAL A 52 6.61 5.94 8.63
N ALA A 53 6.54 4.92 7.77
CA ALA A 53 7.69 4.50 6.96
C ALA A 53 8.18 5.62 6.05
N ALA A 54 7.27 6.38 5.41
CA ALA A 54 7.63 7.51 4.57
C ALA A 54 8.36 8.61 5.36
N ALA A 55 7.90 8.92 6.58
CA ALA A 55 8.57 9.90 7.44
C ALA A 55 9.99 9.46 7.83
N VAL A 56 10.14 8.19 8.24
CA VAL A 56 11.43 7.64 8.68
C VAL A 56 12.40 7.50 7.50
N THR A 57 11.94 6.99 6.36
CA THR A 57 12.79 6.83 5.17
C THR A 57 13.21 8.16 4.58
N TRP A 58 12.36 9.19 4.62
CA TRP A 58 12.75 10.54 4.22
C TRP A 58 13.85 11.12 5.11
N CYS A 59 13.71 10.99 6.43
CA CYS A 59 14.76 11.43 7.38
C CYS A 59 16.07 10.68 7.15
N LEU A 60 16.01 9.38 6.91
CA LEU A 60 17.18 8.54 6.64
C LEU A 60 17.88 8.96 5.34
N ASP A 61 17.09 9.19 4.29
CA ASP A 61 17.61 9.60 3.00
C ASP A 61 18.30 10.96 3.10
N HIS A 62 17.62 11.95 3.67
CA HIS A 62 18.10 13.33 3.74
C HIS A 62 19.33 13.51 4.66
N TRP A 63 19.40 12.76 5.76
CA TRP A 63 20.45 12.96 6.76
C TRP A 63 21.61 11.97 6.62
N LEU A 64 21.38 10.78 6.10
CA LEU A 64 22.38 9.73 6.07
C LEU A 64 22.83 9.37 4.65
N LEU A 65 21.92 9.18 3.72
CA LEU A 65 22.24 8.66 2.39
C LEU A 65 22.69 9.77 1.42
N ALA A 66 21.98 10.89 1.38
CA ALA A 66 22.27 12.00 0.49
C ALA A 66 23.66 12.60 0.73
N PRO A 67 24.09 12.92 1.98
CA PRO A 67 25.41 13.52 2.20
C PRO A 67 26.59 12.58 1.93
N ASN A 68 26.36 11.25 2.02
CA ASN A 68 27.41 10.24 1.82
C ASN A 68 27.50 9.71 0.38
N GLY A 69 26.64 10.17 -0.54
CA GLY A 69 26.67 9.74 -1.94
C GLY A 69 26.35 8.24 -2.17
N LEU A 70 25.68 7.59 -1.21
CA LEU A 70 25.40 6.15 -1.18
C LEU A 70 24.13 5.78 -1.97
N GLY A 71 23.87 6.44 -3.11
CA GLY A 71 22.66 6.31 -3.89
C GLY A 71 22.32 4.88 -4.35
N TYR A 72 23.31 4.01 -4.50
CA TYR A 72 23.08 2.61 -4.92
C TYR A 72 22.60 1.70 -3.77
N ILE A 73 22.72 2.15 -2.51
CA ILE A 73 22.31 1.37 -1.33
C ILE A 73 20.91 1.78 -0.82
N HIS A 74 20.26 2.78 -1.44
CA HIS A 74 18.95 3.27 -0.99
C HIS A 74 17.94 2.15 -0.74
N THR A 75 17.73 1.29 -1.73
CA THR A 75 16.74 0.22 -1.66
C THR A 75 17.03 -0.76 -0.51
N LEU A 76 18.30 -1.14 -0.31
CA LEU A 76 18.69 -2.04 0.78
C LEU A 76 18.48 -1.39 2.16
N ALA A 77 18.87 -0.12 2.29
CA ALA A 77 18.67 0.64 3.52
C ALA A 77 17.19 0.80 3.86
N PHE A 78 16.34 1.09 2.86
CA PHE A 78 14.91 1.22 3.06
C PHE A 78 14.25 -0.10 3.46
N ILE A 79 14.61 -1.22 2.84
CA ILE A 79 14.10 -2.55 3.24
C ILE A 79 14.45 -2.83 4.70
N LEU A 80 15.69 -2.58 5.11
CA LEU A 80 16.14 -2.85 6.48
C LEU A 80 15.40 -1.98 7.49
N VAL A 81 15.26 -0.69 7.20
CA VAL A 81 14.56 0.26 8.09
C VAL A 81 13.07 -0.04 8.17
N ILE A 82 12.42 -0.33 7.05
CA ILE A 82 10.99 -0.68 7.03
C ILE A 82 10.77 -1.99 7.80
N ALA A 83 11.63 -2.99 7.63
CA ALA A 83 11.55 -4.25 8.38
C ALA A 83 11.70 -4.02 9.89
N ALA A 84 12.69 -3.24 10.32
CA ALA A 84 12.90 -2.91 11.72
C ALA A 84 11.71 -2.13 12.31
N LEU A 85 11.16 -1.17 11.55
CA LEU A 85 10.02 -0.36 11.96
C LEU A 85 8.76 -1.21 12.14
N VAL A 86 8.48 -2.11 11.20
CA VAL A 86 7.30 -2.99 11.28
C VAL A 86 7.44 -3.99 12.42
N GLN A 87 8.64 -4.51 12.68
CA GLN A 87 8.93 -5.35 13.85
C GLN A 87 8.68 -4.60 15.16
N PHE A 88 9.10 -3.34 15.23
CA PHE A 88 8.84 -2.50 16.39
C PHE A 88 7.34 -2.27 16.60
N ILE A 89 6.59 -1.98 15.53
CA ILE A 89 5.13 -1.82 15.56
C ILE A 89 4.46 -3.12 16.01
N ASP A 90 4.93 -4.28 15.55
CA ASP A 90 4.40 -5.58 15.97
C ASP A 90 4.50 -5.79 17.49
N ILE A 91 5.70 -5.54 18.04
CA ILE A 91 5.94 -5.65 19.47
C ILE A 91 5.08 -4.67 20.27
N ALA A 92 4.98 -3.42 19.78
CA ALA A 92 4.14 -2.39 20.40
C ALA A 92 2.66 -2.78 20.37
N MET A 93 2.14 -3.23 19.22
CA MET A 93 0.76 -3.66 19.06
C MET A 93 0.41 -4.85 19.96
N LYS A 94 1.32 -5.82 20.07
CA LYS A 94 1.18 -6.98 20.95
C LYS A 94 1.02 -6.59 22.42
N ARG A 95 1.68 -5.49 22.82
CA ARG A 95 1.63 -5.01 24.20
C ARG A 95 0.45 -4.10 24.48
N PHE A 96 0.11 -3.19 23.55
CA PHE A 96 -0.89 -2.15 23.78
C PHE A 96 -2.30 -2.53 23.32
N VAL A 97 -2.43 -3.30 22.25
CA VAL A 97 -3.73 -3.65 21.63
C VAL A 97 -3.77 -5.14 21.27
N PRO A 98 -3.82 -6.05 22.26
CA PRO A 98 -3.81 -7.51 22.03
C PRO A 98 -4.93 -8.00 21.09
N PRO A 99 -6.19 -7.51 21.15
CA PRO A 99 -7.23 -7.99 20.26
C PRO A 99 -6.99 -7.63 18.81
N LEU A 100 -6.40 -6.47 18.53
CA LEU A 100 -6.03 -6.05 17.17
C LEU A 100 -4.85 -6.88 16.67
N HIS A 101 -3.87 -7.16 17.54
CA HIS A 101 -2.75 -8.04 17.21
C HIS A 101 -3.24 -9.47 16.88
N ALA A 102 -4.20 -10.02 17.62
CA ALA A 102 -4.77 -11.34 17.34
C ALA A 102 -5.48 -11.39 15.97
N ALA A 103 -6.15 -10.30 15.57
CA ALA A 103 -6.81 -10.20 14.28
C ALA A 103 -5.83 -9.99 13.11
N LEU A 104 -4.76 -9.22 13.31
CA LEU A 104 -3.78 -8.83 12.29
C LEU A 104 -2.49 -9.65 12.32
N GLY A 105 -2.21 -10.40 13.40
CA GLY A 105 -0.93 -11.05 13.65
C GLY A 105 -0.47 -12.01 12.56
N ILE A 106 -1.41 -12.71 11.90
CA ILE A 106 -1.11 -13.59 10.76
C ILE A 106 -0.71 -12.78 9.52
N PHE A 107 -1.16 -11.52 9.42
CA PHE A 107 -0.95 -10.65 8.25
C PHE A 107 0.23 -9.69 8.40
N LEU A 108 0.81 -9.58 9.59
CA LEU A 108 1.98 -8.73 9.87
C LEU A 108 3.18 -9.01 8.97
N PRO A 109 3.56 -10.28 8.70
CA PRO A 109 4.62 -10.57 7.73
C PRO A 109 4.29 -10.03 6.33
N LEU A 110 3.01 -10.00 5.93
CA LEU A 110 2.57 -9.45 4.65
C LEU A 110 2.68 -7.92 4.59
N ILE A 111 2.63 -7.24 5.75
CA ILE A 111 2.86 -5.79 5.83
C ILE A 111 4.37 -5.49 5.74
N THR A 112 5.20 -6.27 6.43
CA THR A 112 6.66 -6.11 6.44
C THR A 112 7.27 -6.25 5.05
N THR A 113 6.81 -7.23 4.27
CA THR A 113 7.26 -7.51 2.90
C THR A 113 6.40 -6.83 1.84
N ASN A 114 5.61 -5.83 2.22
CA ASN A 114 4.71 -5.16 1.29
C ASN A 114 5.49 -4.24 0.34
N CYS A 115 5.54 -4.63 -0.93
CA CYS A 115 6.21 -3.86 -1.98
C CYS A 115 5.57 -2.48 -2.23
N ALA A 116 4.34 -2.22 -1.80
CA ALA A 116 3.75 -0.89 -1.89
C ALA A 116 4.41 0.10 -0.93
N VAL A 117 4.78 -0.33 0.28
CA VAL A 117 5.49 0.51 1.27
C VAL A 117 6.87 0.89 0.75
N LEU A 118 7.62 -0.11 0.25
CA LEU A 118 8.93 0.12 -0.35
C LEU A 118 8.83 0.99 -1.60
N GLY A 119 7.85 0.72 -2.46
CA GLY A 119 7.62 1.49 -3.69
C GLY A 119 7.32 2.96 -3.43
N ALA A 120 6.55 3.28 -2.38
CA ALA A 120 6.29 4.66 -1.99
C ALA A 120 7.56 5.37 -1.50
N ALA A 121 8.37 4.70 -0.68
CA ALA A 121 9.65 5.25 -0.20
C ALA A 121 10.61 5.52 -1.37
N GLU A 122 10.74 4.58 -2.30
CA GLU A 122 11.61 4.69 -3.47
C GLU A 122 11.17 5.83 -4.42
N ILE A 123 9.85 6.00 -4.63
CA ILE A 123 9.31 7.07 -5.46
C ILE A 123 9.60 8.43 -4.83
N ASN A 124 9.34 8.58 -3.53
CA ASN A 124 9.61 9.82 -2.79
C ASN A 124 11.09 10.20 -2.86
N CYS A 125 11.99 9.24 -2.69
CA CYS A 125 13.42 9.46 -2.78
C CYS A 125 13.84 9.93 -4.19
N ARG A 126 13.37 9.25 -5.25
CA ARG A 126 13.69 9.60 -6.64
C ARG A 126 13.19 10.98 -7.07
N GLN A 127 12.07 11.40 -6.50
CA GLN A 127 11.47 12.70 -6.81
C GLN A 127 12.09 13.86 -6.02
N GLY A 128 12.83 13.57 -4.97
CA GLY A 128 13.42 14.58 -4.10
C GLY A 128 12.37 15.49 -3.43
N THR A 129 11.19 14.93 -3.14
CA THR A 129 10.06 15.65 -2.56
C THR A 129 10.34 16.14 -1.14
N GLY A 130 9.73 17.27 -0.76
CA GLY A 130 9.83 17.77 0.61
C GLY A 130 9.17 16.81 1.63
N PHE A 131 9.56 16.96 2.91
CA PHE A 131 9.06 16.07 3.98
C PHE A 131 7.53 15.97 4.02
N CYS A 132 6.84 17.11 4.05
CA CYS A 132 5.37 17.14 4.11
C CYS A 132 4.72 16.52 2.87
N GLU A 133 5.32 16.74 1.71
CA GLU A 133 4.83 16.21 0.44
C GLU A 133 5.02 14.68 0.36
N SER A 134 6.18 14.16 0.77
CA SER A 134 6.46 12.73 0.85
C SER A 134 5.48 11.99 1.77
N VAL A 135 5.24 12.55 2.96
CA VAL A 135 4.33 11.95 3.94
C VAL A 135 2.89 12.00 3.42
N PHE A 136 2.46 13.11 2.86
CA PHE A 136 1.11 13.27 2.32
C PHE A 136 0.86 12.36 1.11
N PHE A 137 1.82 12.28 0.19
CA PHE A 137 1.74 11.37 -0.96
C PHE A 137 1.63 9.91 -0.52
N SER A 138 2.45 9.49 0.45
CA SER A 138 2.42 8.11 0.97
C SER A 138 1.12 7.81 1.71
N PHE A 139 0.58 8.78 2.45
CA PHE A 139 -0.74 8.68 3.07
C PHE A 139 -1.84 8.52 2.01
N ALA A 140 -1.85 9.37 0.99
CA ALA A 140 -2.83 9.31 -0.11
C ALA A 140 -2.75 7.97 -0.88
N ALA A 141 -1.53 7.50 -1.16
CA ALA A 141 -1.30 6.21 -1.82
C ALA A 141 -1.78 5.04 -0.96
N ALA A 142 -1.58 5.09 0.37
CA ALA A 142 -2.05 4.07 1.30
C ALA A 142 -3.59 4.04 1.41
N VAL A 143 -4.24 5.20 1.40
CA VAL A 143 -5.71 5.30 1.33
C VAL A 143 -6.21 4.70 0.00
N GLY A 144 -5.55 4.98 -1.11
CA GLY A 144 -5.86 4.38 -2.41
C GLY A 144 -5.70 2.86 -2.42
N PHE A 145 -4.65 2.35 -1.76
CA PHE A 145 -4.45 0.92 -1.56
C PHE A 145 -5.62 0.30 -0.77
N GLY A 146 -5.99 0.91 0.36
CA GLY A 146 -7.10 0.47 1.20
C GLY A 146 -8.43 0.46 0.46
N PHE A 147 -8.70 1.51 -0.31
CA PHE A 147 -9.91 1.62 -1.13
C PHE A 147 -10.01 0.49 -2.16
N ALA A 148 -8.94 0.22 -2.90
CA ALA A 148 -8.88 -0.89 -3.84
C ALA A 148 -9.08 -2.24 -3.16
N LEU A 149 -8.46 -2.45 -1.98
CA LEU A 149 -8.57 -3.69 -1.21
C LEU A 149 -10.01 -3.93 -0.72
N VAL A 150 -10.70 -2.91 -0.24
CA VAL A 150 -12.08 -3.00 0.25
C VAL A 150 -13.05 -3.30 -0.91
N ILE A 151 -12.93 -2.61 -2.05
CA ILE A 151 -13.75 -2.89 -3.23
C ILE A 151 -13.56 -4.33 -3.69
N PHE A 152 -12.30 -4.75 -3.80
CA PHE A 152 -11.98 -6.11 -4.23
C PHE A 152 -12.51 -7.18 -3.26
N SER A 153 -12.41 -6.93 -1.95
CA SER A 153 -12.96 -7.80 -0.92
C SER A 153 -14.49 -7.94 -1.05
N GLY A 154 -15.20 -6.82 -1.26
CA GLY A 154 -16.65 -6.84 -1.47
C GLY A 154 -17.08 -7.62 -2.72
N ILE A 155 -16.32 -7.50 -3.81
CA ILE A 155 -16.56 -8.27 -5.03
C ILE A 155 -16.30 -9.76 -4.76
N ARG A 156 -15.22 -10.13 -4.10
CA ARG A 156 -14.90 -11.52 -3.77
C ARG A 156 -15.93 -12.17 -2.85
N GLU A 157 -16.44 -11.43 -1.89
CA GLU A 157 -17.46 -11.92 -0.97
C GLU A 157 -18.76 -12.24 -1.73
N LYS A 158 -19.18 -11.39 -2.66
CA LYS A 158 -20.32 -11.67 -3.57
C LYS A 158 -20.06 -12.86 -4.48
N LEU A 159 -18.85 -12.95 -5.05
CA LEU A 159 -18.47 -14.07 -5.92
C LEU A 159 -18.37 -15.41 -5.18
N ALA A 160 -18.12 -15.41 -3.88
CA ALA A 160 -18.11 -16.62 -3.06
C ALA A 160 -19.49 -17.29 -2.99
N HIS A 161 -20.57 -16.51 -3.10
CA HIS A 161 -21.96 -17.02 -3.15
C HIS A 161 -22.40 -17.40 -4.58
N ALA A 162 -21.67 -16.97 -5.60
CA ALA A 162 -21.91 -17.42 -6.96
C ALA A 162 -21.34 -18.83 -7.16
N ASN A 163 -21.97 -19.63 -8.04
CA ASN A 163 -21.51 -20.97 -8.39
C ASN A 163 -20.62 -20.93 -9.66
N PRO A 164 -19.35 -20.49 -9.56
CA PRO A 164 -18.46 -20.48 -10.72
C PRO A 164 -18.12 -21.91 -11.16
N PRO A 165 -17.79 -22.12 -12.43
CA PRO A 165 -17.28 -23.38 -12.95
C PRO A 165 -16.07 -23.85 -12.13
N ARG A 166 -15.92 -25.17 -11.98
CA ARG A 166 -14.85 -25.76 -11.13
C ARG A 166 -13.45 -25.24 -11.47
N CYS A 167 -13.16 -24.97 -12.74
CA CYS A 167 -11.89 -24.47 -13.23
C CYS A 167 -11.56 -23.05 -12.73
N PHE A 168 -12.56 -22.22 -12.41
CA PHE A 168 -12.38 -20.82 -11.97
C PHE A 168 -12.55 -20.63 -10.46
N ARG A 169 -12.75 -21.68 -9.69
CA ARG A 169 -12.92 -21.55 -8.23
C ARG A 169 -11.63 -21.14 -7.54
N GLY A 170 -11.72 -20.21 -6.59
CA GLY A 170 -10.60 -19.83 -5.71
C GLY A 170 -9.73 -18.71 -6.25
N ILE A 171 -8.41 -18.93 -6.32
CA ILE A 171 -7.41 -17.91 -6.68
C ILE A 171 -7.55 -17.48 -8.15
N ALA A 172 -7.92 -18.40 -9.05
CA ALA A 172 -8.10 -18.08 -10.46
C ALA A 172 -9.17 -17.00 -10.68
N LEU A 173 -10.33 -17.13 -9.99
CA LEU A 173 -11.38 -16.13 -10.05
C LEU A 173 -10.94 -14.78 -9.47
N ALA A 174 -10.16 -14.81 -8.40
CA ALA A 174 -9.61 -13.59 -7.79
C ALA A 174 -8.66 -12.85 -8.75
N LEU A 175 -7.80 -13.57 -9.47
CA LEU A 175 -6.89 -12.98 -10.45
C LEU A 175 -7.64 -12.37 -11.64
N VAL A 176 -8.62 -13.06 -12.18
CA VAL A 176 -9.46 -12.53 -13.28
C VAL A 176 -10.21 -11.29 -12.83
N THR A 177 -10.80 -11.32 -11.64
CA THR A 177 -11.54 -10.18 -11.08
C THR A 177 -10.60 -8.98 -10.81
N GLY A 178 -9.40 -9.24 -10.28
CA GLY A 178 -8.38 -8.22 -10.08
C GLY A 178 -7.91 -7.59 -11.40
N GLY A 179 -7.72 -8.40 -12.43
CA GLY A 179 -7.37 -7.92 -13.77
C GLY A 179 -8.47 -7.05 -14.39
N LEU A 180 -9.74 -7.47 -14.29
CA LEU A 180 -10.89 -6.67 -14.76
C LEU A 180 -11.01 -5.34 -14.00
N LEU A 181 -10.79 -5.37 -12.68
CA LEU A 181 -10.80 -4.16 -11.85
C LEU A 181 -9.66 -3.21 -12.25
N SER A 182 -8.47 -3.75 -12.53
CA SER A 182 -7.33 -2.97 -13.03
C SER A 182 -7.62 -2.31 -14.37
N LEU A 183 -8.25 -3.03 -15.32
CA LEU A 183 -8.68 -2.47 -16.60
C LEU A 183 -9.72 -1.35 -16.42
N ALA A 184 -10.67 -1.52 -15.50
CA ALA A 184 -11.65 -0.48 -15.19
C ALA A 184 -10.98 0.79 -14.64
N PHE A 185 -9.97 0.64 -13.76
CA PHE A 185 -9.23 1.77 -13.21
C PHE A 185 -8.29 2.43 -14.24
N MET A 186 -7.81 1.70 -15.23
CA MET A 186 -7.08 2.30 -16.35
C MET A 186 -7.92 3.30 -17.15
N GLY A 187 -9.25 3.17 -17.16
CA GLY A 187 -10.15 4.15 -17.77
C GLY A 187 -10.06 5.54 -17.12
N PHE A 188 -9.60 5.64 -15.88
CA PHE A 188 -9.35 6.92 -15.21
C PHE A 188 -7.97 7.52 -15.52
N SER A 189 -7.09 6.75 -16.20
CA SER A 189 -5.78 7.23 -16.61
C SER A 189 -5.96 8.34 -17.66
N GLY A 190 -5.51 9.55 -17.33
CA GLY A 190 -5.71 10.75 -18.19
C GLY A 190 -6.61 11.82 -17.61
N LEU A 191 -7.38 11.52 -16.54
CA LEU A 191 -8.19 12.51 -15.82
C LEU A 191 -7.33 13.56 -15.11
N VAL A 192 -6.17 13.14 -14.58
CA VAL A 192 -5.23 14.01 -13.88
C VAL A 192 -3.83 13.70 -14.40
N LYS A 193 -3.20 14.68 -15.06
CA LYS A 193 -1.76 14.64 -15.33
C LYS A 193 -1.04 15.00 -14.04
N LEU A 194 -0.60 14.00 -13.32
CA LEU A 194 0.29 14.22 -12.18
C LEU A 194 1.66 14.66 -12.69
N PRO A 195 2.33 15.59 -12.02
CA PRO A 195 3.65 16.07 -12.39
C PRO A 195 4.77 15.04 -12.08
N TYR A 196 4.42 13.73 -11.99
CA TYR A 196 5.36 12.67 -11.62
C TYR A 196 5.63 11.72 -12.79
#